data_87ade7a5e11c344050e67e6c9630cbaa
#
_entry.id   87ade7a5e11c344050e67e6c9630cbaa
#
_cell.length_a   1.000
_cell.length_b   1.000
_cell.length_c   1.000
_cell.angle_alpha   90.00
_cell.angle_beta   90.00
_cell.angle_gamma   90.00
#
_symmetry.space_group_name_H-M   'P 1'
#
loop_
_entity.id
_entity.type
_entity.pdbx_description
1 polymer ?
#
loop_
_entity_poly.entity_id
_entity_poly.type
_entity_poly.pdbx_seq_one_letter_code
_entity_poly.pdbx_strand_id
1 'polypeptide(L)'
;MLPKKIVLIMADDIGLEGLGCYGGSDYKTPRLDQLAAEGLRFTHAYSQPLCSPTRLEIMTGRENHRNWKYFGILPPEEKTFGHLMQSFGYRTCISGKWQLQSYDPPDFPNAEKRRGTGMH
;
A
#
# COMPACT_ATOMS: atom_id res chain seq x y z
N MET A 1 -2.86 -20.36 -15.56
CA MET A 1 -2.45 -20.84 -14.21
C MET A 1 -2.21 -19.58 -13.36
N LEU A 2 -2.86 -19.45 -12.22
CA LEU A 2 -2.63 -18.31 -11.33
C LEU A 2 -1.23 -18.39 -10.71
N PRO A 3 -0.52 -17.26 -10.50
CA PRO A 3 0.77 -17.26 -9.82
C PRO A 3 0.62 -17.84 -8.42
N LYS A 4 1.58 -18.64 -7.99
CA LYS A 4 1.52 -19.31 -6.69
C LYS A 4 1.67 -18.37 -5.50
N LYS A 5 2.35 -17.24 -5.71
CA LYS A 5 2.66 -16.24 -4.67
C LYS A 5 2.68 -14.85 -5.28
N ILE A 6 2.14 -13.88 -4.56
CA ILE A 6 2.21 -12.46 -4.87
C ILE A 6 2.75 -11.75 -3.64
N VAL A 7 3.78 -10.95 -3.82
CA VAL A 7 4.37 -10.11 -2.77
C VAL A 7 4.31 -8.67 -3.24
N LEU A 8 3.56 -7.83 -2.54
CA LEU A 8 3.53 -6.39 -2.76
C LEU A 8 4.32 -5.72 -1.64
N ILE A 9 5.34 -4.95 -2.01
CA ILE A 9 6.16 -4.20 -1.06
C ILE A 9 5.94 -2.72 -1.34
N MET A 10 5.49 -1.99 -0.32
CA MET A 10 5.38 -0.55 -0.34
C MET A 10 6.43 0.05 0.58
N ALA A 11 7.37 0.79 0.02
CA ALA A 11 8.29 1.60 0.78
C ALA A 11 7.60 2.90 1.23
N ASP A 12 7.94 3.37 2.43
CA ASP A 12 7.37 4.58 3.02
C ASP A 12 8.46 5.64 3.10
N ASP A 13 8.16 6.85 2.65
CA ASP A 13 9.07 8.00 2.64
C ASP A 13 10.41 7.75 1.91
N ILE A 14 10.40 6.99 0.83
CA ILE A 14 11.56 6.76 -0.03
C ILE A 14 11.31 7.38 -1.40
N GLY A 15 12.19 8.29 -1.82
CA GLY A 15 12.19 8.85 -3.17
C GLY A 15 13.02 8.00 -4.14
N LEU A 16 13.01 8.39 -5.41
CA LEU A 16 13.77 7.71 -6.47
C LEU A 16 15.28 7.68 -6.18
N GLU A 17 15.79 8.72 -5.54
CA GLU A 17 17.18 8.85 -5.11
C GLU A 17 17.64 7.79 -4.11
N GLY A 18 16.71 7.12 -3.48
CA GLY A 18 16.98 5.99 -2.57
C GLY A 18 17.30 4.68 -3.28
N LEU A 19 17.14 4.59 -4.61
CA LEU A 19 17.24 3.34 -5.37
C LEU A 19 18.29 3.45 -6.47
N GLY A 20 19.27 2.53 -6.49
CA GLY A 20 20.32 2.50 -7.50
C GLY A 20 19.79 2.34 -8.92
N CYS A 21 18.78 1.50 -9.14
CA CYS A 21 18.16 1.28 -10.45
C CYS A 21 17.46 2.54 -11.02
N TYR A 22 17.23 3.56 -10.21
CA TYR A 22 16.72 4.87 -10.62
C TYR A 22 17.78 5.98 -10.60
N GLY A 23 19.07 5.62 -10.43
CA GLY A 23 20.18 6.56 -10.43
C GLY A 23 20.60 7.06 -9.05
N GLY A 24 20.04 6.53 -7.98
CA GLY A 24 20.45 6.84 -6.62
C GLY A 24 21.88 6.37 -6.33
N SER A 25 22.67 7.20 -5.66
CA SER A 25 24.07 6.92 -5.34
C SER A 25 24.34 6.69 -3.83
N ASP A 26 23.47 7.23 -2.97
CA ASP A 26 23.70 7.31 -1.54
C ASP A 26 23.46 5.96 -0.84
N TYR A 27 22.54 5.17 -1.37
CA TYR A 27 22.23 3.85 -0.84
C TYR A 27 22.57 2.76 -1.86
N LYS A 28 23.12 1.66 -1.35
CA LYS A 28 23.36 0.49 -2.19
C LYS A 28 22.17 -0.46 -2.12
N THR A 29 21.48 -0.65 -3.23
CA THR A 29 20.28 -1.47 -3.33
C THR A 29 20.43 -2.64 -4.31
N PRO A 30 21.49 -3.49 -4.18
CA PRO A 30 21.87 -4.45 -5.22
C PRO A 30 20.77 -5.48 -5.52
N ARG A 31 19.93 -5.84 -4.55
CA ARG A 31 18.84 -6.78 -4.78
C ARG A 31 17.65 -6.16 -5.49
N LEU A 32 17.35 -4.89 -5.22
CA LEU A 32 16.32 -4.15 -5.95
C LEU A 32 16.80 -3.82 -7.37
N ASP A 33 18.07 -3.49 -7.52
CA ASP A 33 18.69 -3.25 -8.82
C ASP A 33 18.66 -4.50 -9.68
N GLN A 34 18.97 -5.66 -9.09
CA GLN A 34 18.85 -6.96 -9.74
C GLN A 34 17.39 -7.25 -10.15
N LEU A 35 16.44 -7.03 -9.25
CA LEU A 35 15.01 -7.21 -9.55
C LEU A 35 14.56 -6.32 -10.71
N ALA A 36 15.02 -5.07 -10.74
CA ALA A 36 14.74 -4.14 -11.82
C ALA A 36 15.35 -4.57 -13.17
N ALA A 37 16.53 -5.19 -13.15
CA ALA A 37 17.20 -5.69 -14.35
C ALA A 37 16.57 -6.98 -14.90
N GLU A 38 16.06 -7.83 -14.02
CA GLU A 38 15.44 -9.11 -14.38
C GLU A 38 13.92 -8.99 -14.65
N GLY A 39 13.30 -7.92 -14.19
CA GLY A 39 11.86 -7.70 -14.27
C GLY A 39 11.47 -6.50 -15.12
N LEU A 40 10.40 -5.85 -14.71
CA LEU A 40 9.89 -4.64 -15.35
C LEU A 40 10.10 -3.44 -14.42
N ARG A 41 10.75 -2.42 -14.92
CA ARG A 41 10.94 -1.15 -14.23
C ARG A 41 10.09 -0.06 -14.90
N PHE A 42 9.21 0.57 -14.12
CA PHE A 42 8.40 1.69 -14.58
C PHE A 42 9.18 3.00 -14.47
N THR A 43 9.24 3.76 -15.54
CA THR A 43 9.86 5.10 -15.55
C THR A 43 8.87 6.22 -15.19
N HIS A 44 7.58 5.93 -15.30
CA HIS A 44 6.49 6.86 -14.99
C HIS A 44 5.45 6.14 -14.14
N ALA A 45 5.69 6.12 -12.84
CA ALA A 45 4.75 5.63 -11.84
C ALA A 45 4.69 6.65 -10.71
N TYR A 46 3.51 7.09 -10.36
CA TYR A 46 3.31 8.17 -9.42
C TYR A 46 2.46 7.69 -8.25
N SER A 47 2.83 8.14 -7.07
CA SER A 47 2.05 7.98 -5.85
C SER A 47 1.45 9.33 -5.45
N GLN A 48 0.56 9.31 -4.49
CA GLN A 48 0.11 10.53 -3.84
C GLN A 48 1.25 11.12 -2.97
N PRO A 49 1.22 12.43 -2.67
CA PRO A 49 2.27 13.06 -1.87
C PRO A 49 2.38 12.54 -0.44
N LEU A 50 1.35 11.86 0.06
CA LEU A 50 1.29 11.35 1.43
C LEU A 50 1.00 9.84 1.44
N CYS A 51 1.34 9.22 2.57
CA CYS A 51 1.23 7.77 2.77
C CYS A 51 -0.23 7.26 2.78
N SER A 52 -1.13 7.87 3.53
CA SER A 52 -2.52 7.40 3.62
C SER A 52 -3.28 7.43 2.29
N PRO A 53 -3.25 8.51 1.49
CA PRO A 53 -3.92 8.50 0.20
C PRO A 53 -3.32 7.47 -0.75
N THR A 54 -1.99 7.33 -0.80
CA THR A 54 -1.33 6.29 -1.61
C THR A 54 -1.75 4.88 -1.17
N ARG A 55 -1.78 4.62 0.14
CA ARG A 55 -2.19 3.32 0.67
C ARG A 55 -3.64 3.00 0.35
N LEU A 56 -4.53 3.98 0.44
CA LEU A 56 -5.93 3.82 0.09
C LEU A 56 -6.10 3.45 -1.40
N GLU A 57 -5.39 4.13 -2.29
CA GLU A 57 -5.41 3.82 -3.73
C GLU A 57 -4.86 2.42 -4.02
N ILE A 58 -3.73 2.06 -3.44
CA ILE A 58 -3.14 0.73 -3.61
C ILE A 58 -4.10 -0.36 -3.11
N MET A 59 -4.70 -0.15 -1.94
CA MET A 59 -5.58 -1.16 -1.35
C MET A 59 -6.87 -1.35 -2.14
N THR A 60 -7.44 -0.29 -2.70
CA THR A 60 -8.76 -0.30 -3.34
C THR A 60 -8.73 -0.32 -4.87
N GLY A 61 -7.58 0.01 -5.48
CA GLY A 61 -7.49 0.21 -6.92
C GLY A 61 -8.32 1.39 -7.44
N ARG A 62 -8.65 2.34 -6.57
CA ARG A 62 -9.50 3.51 -6.88
C ARG A 62 -8.79 4.78 -6.51
N GLU A 63 -8.89 5.78 -7.37
CA GLU A 63 -8.37 7.11 -7.10
C GLU A 63 -9.10 7.79 -5.92
N ASN A 64 -8.36 8.56 -5.14
CA ASN A 64 -8.84 9.15 -3.88
C ASN A 64 -10.07 10.05 -4.03
N HIS A 65 -10.24 10.76 -5.15
CA HIS A 65 -11.43 11.58 -5.36
C HIS A 65 -12.74 10.77 -5.34
N ARG A 66 -12.65 9.45 -5.45
CA ARG A 66 -13.80 8.53 -5.47
C ARG A 66 -14.11 7.89 -4.12
N ASN A 67 -13.12 7.78 -3.23
CA ASN A 67 -13.27 7.03 -1.98
C ASN A 67 -12.63 7.68 -0.76
N TRP A 68 -12.06 8.87 -0.91
CA TRP A 68 -11.50 9.61 0.21
C TRP A 68 -12.60 10.12 1.13
N LYS A 69 -12.53 9.76 2.41
CA LYS A 69 -13.39 10.28 3.47
C LYS A 69 -12.59 11.13 4.44
N TYR A 70 -11.56 10.55 5.05
CA TYR A 70 -10.69 11.19 6.02
C TYR A 70 -9.28 10.65 5.90
N PHE A 71 -8.32 11.42 6.40
CA PHE A 71 -6.93 10.96 6.47
C PHE A 71 -6.80 9.71 7.35
N GLY A 72 -6.11 8.70 6.84
CA GLY A 72 -5.85 7.46 7.57
C GLY A 72 -7.06 6.55 7.75
N ILE A 73 -8.08 6.65 6.91
CA ILE A 73 -9.25 5.77 6.97
C ILE A 73 -9.45 5.03 5.66
N LEU A 74 -9.54 3.71 5.75
CA LEU A 74 -10.17 2.86 4.73
C LEU A 74 -11.65 2.72 5.11
N PRO A 75 -12.59 3.25 4.31
CA PRO A 75 -14.00 3.09 4.58
C PRO A 75 -14.38 1.60 4.66
N PRO A 76 -15.24 1.19 5.61
CA PRO A 76 -15.54 -0.22 5.83
C PRO A 76 -16.28 -0.89 4.67
N GLU A 77 -16.96 -0.10 3.86
CA GLU A 77 -17.66 -0.55 2.67
C GLU A 77 -16.71 -0.85 1.49
N GLU A 78 -15.47 -0.34 1.55
CA GLU A 78 -14.50 -0.52 0.48
C GLU A 78 -13.95 -1.95 0.45
N LYS A 79 -13.98 -2.53 -0.73
CA LYS A 79 -13.31 -3.80 -1.01
C LYS A 79 -11.86 -3.54 -1.41
N THR A 80 -10.96 -4.27 -0.82
CA THR A 80 -9.53 -4.21 -1.12
C THR A 80 -9.11 -5.31 -2.08
N PHE A 81 -7.92 -5.17 -2.67
CA PHE A 81 -7.34 -6.26 -3.45
C PHE A 81 -7.14 -7.54 -2.60
N GLY A 82 -6.99 -7.40 -1.28
CA GLY A 82 -6.95 -8.55 -0.38
C GLY A 82 -8.24 -9.38 -0.43
N HIS A 83 -9.41 -8.73 -0.41
CA HIS A 83 -10.68 -9.40 -0.59
C HIS A 83 -10.79 -10.07 -1.97
N LEU A 84 -10.30 -9.39 -3.01
CA LEU A 84 -10.26 -9.94 -4.36
C LEU A 84 -9.37 -11.19 -4.42
N MET A 85 -8.18 -11.14 -3.83
CA MET A 85 -7.28 -12.29 -3.80
C MET A 85 -7.89 -13.47 -3.03
N GLN A 86 -8.57 -13.20 -1.92
CA GLN A 86 -9.29 -14.24 -1.17
C GLN A 86 -10.39 -14.90 -2.00
N SER A 87 -11.11 -14.13 -2.81
CA SER A 87 -12.13 -14.70 -3.71
C SER A 87 -11.55 -15.65 -4.77
N PHE A 88 -10.27 -15.52 -5.08
CA PHE A 88 -9.52 -16.43 -5.94
C PHE A 88 -8.80 -17.57 -5.18
N GLY A 89 -9.07 -17.71 -3.88
CA GLY A 89 -8.51 -18.80 -3.07
C GLY A 89 -7.10 -18.53 -2.51
N TYR A 90 -6.60 -17.30 -2.61
CA TYR A 90 -5.33 -16.93 -1.96
C TYR A 90 -5.52 -16.75 -0.46
N ARG A 91 -4.52 -17.14 0.30
CA ARG A 91 -4.37 -16.69 1.69
C ARG A 91 -3.65 -15.34 1.65
N THR A 92 -4.21 -14.35 2.34
CA THR A 92 -3.67 -12.99 2.39
C THR A 92 -3.07 -12.71 3.75
N CYS A 93 -2.01 -11.92 3.77
CA CYS A 93 -1.36 -11.43 4.97
C CYS A 93 -0.86 -10.01 4.71
N ILE A 94 -0.89 -9.16 5.72
CA ILE A 94 -0.27 -7.86 5.71
C ILE A 94 0.69 -7.76 6.88
N SER A 95 1.83 -7.09 6.68
CA SER A 95 2.83 -6.84 7.70
C SER A 95 3.42 -5.46 7.52
N GLY A 96 3.65 -4.75 8.59
CA GLY A 96 4.19 -3.40 8.58
C GLY A 96 3.14 -2.30 8.75
N LYS A 97 3.46 -1.10 8.32
CA LYS A 97 2.64 0.10 8.49
C LYS A 97 1.32 -0.02 7.72
N TRP A 98 0.21 -0.06 8.44
CA TRP A 98 -1.14 -0.07 7.86
C TRP A 98 -1.65 1.33 7.55
N GLN A 99 -1.73 2.17 8.56
CA GLN A 99 -2.12 3.60 8.52
C GLN A 99 -3.41 3.91 7.74
N LEU A 100 -4.35 2.99 7.72
CA LEU A 100 -5.68 3.19 7.15
C LEU A 100 -6.78 3.02 8.21
N GLN A 101 -6.39 3.16 9.46
CA GLN A 101 -7.25 3.18 10.63
C GLN A 101 -6.91 4.43 11.43
N SER A 102 -7.81 5.41 11.45
CA SER A 102 -7.58 6.67 12.16
C SER A 102 -7.48 6.43 13.67
N TYR A 103 -6.54 7.12 14.31
CA TYR A 103 -6.43 7.13 15.77
C TYR A 103 -7.59 7.84 16.46
N ASP A 104 -8.17 8.81 15.79
CA ASP A 104 -9.33 9.57 16.26
C ASP A 104 -10.34 9.68 15.12
N PRO A 105 -11.03 8.58 14.80
CA PRO A 105 -12.02 8.61 13.75
C PRO A 105 -13.15 9.54 14.21
N PRO A 106 -13.53 10.53 13.39
CA PRO A 106 -14.76 11.30 13.65
C PRO A 106 -15.95 10.34 13.66
N ASP A 107 -17.15 10.83 13.95
CA ASP A 107 -18.41 10.09 14.06
C ASP A 107 -18.62 9.08 12.92
N PHE A 108 -17.94 7.97 13.07
CA PHE A 108 -17.90 6.91 12.09
C PHE A 108 -18.46 5.64 12.71
N PRO A 109 -19.40 4.93 12.08
CA PRO A 109 -19.99 3.75 12.67
C PRO A 109 -18.92 2.74 13.12
N ASN A 110 -18.96 2.35 14.38
CA ASN A 110 -18.01 1.42 15.01
C ASN A 110 -16.57 1.96 15.14
N ALA A 111 -16.38 3.26 15.19
CA ALA A 111 -15.07 3.90 15.36
C ALA A 111 -14.35 3.38 16.63
N GLU A 112 -15.06 3.27 17.74
CA GLU A 112 -14.55 2.78 19.02
C GLU A 112 -14.04 1.31 18.94
N LYS A 113 -14.65 0.47 18.12
CA LYS A 113 -14.22 -0.91 17.93
C LYS A 113 -12.93 -1.05 17.14
N ARG A 114 -12.52 0.01 16.47
CA ARG A 114 -11.31 0.07 15.66
C ARG A 114 -10.13 0.66 16.41
N ARG A 115 -10.39 1.35 17.54
CA ARG A 115 -9.33 1.80 18.44
C ARG A 115 -8.66 0.59 19.07
N GLY A 116 -7.37 0.48 18.91
CA GLY A 116 -6.57 -0.58 19.55
C GLY A 116 -6.46 -1.91 18.81
N THR A 117 -7.13 -2.09 17.68
CA THR A 117 -6.91 -3.26 16.81
C THR A 117 -5.85 -2.97 15.74
N GLY A 118 -5.15 -1.85 15.88
CA GLY A 118 -4.15 -1.43 14.92
C GLY A 118 -3.01 -2.44 14.82
N MET A 119 -2.83 -3.01 13.66
CA MET A 119 -1.52 -3.50 13.27
C MET A 119 -0.64 -2.28 13.07
N HIS A 120 0.28 -2.07 14.02
CA HIS A 120 1.32 -1.07 13.92
C HIS A 120 2.43 -1.53 12.98
#